data_dfc64ba38a3cfd1078237408e41e0eb1
#
_entry.id   dfc64ba38a3cfd1078237408e41e0eb1
#
_cell.length_a   1.000
_cell.length_b   1.000
_cell.length_c   1.000
_cell.angle_alpha   90.00
_cell.angle_beta   90.00
_cell.angle_gamma   90.00
#
_symmetry.space_group_name_H-M   'P 1'
#
loop_
_entity.id
_entity.type
_entity.pdbx_description
1 polymer ?
#
loop_
_entity_poly.entity_id
_entity_poly.type
_entity_poly.pdbx_seq_one_letter_code
_entity_poly.pdbx_strand_id
1 'polypeptide(L)'
;TGDIMRALQASRKAAGHDRIYVAGEKEHEMETAVILEGARTPIGKFLGGFTEVPTVELGVLAVKEALRRANVEPEQVEQTIIGHARQAGCGPNTGRQVSVKAGIPIEVPAYNVNMACASGMKAVQLGAQQIMLGEAEVVVVGGMENMTRVPFLLDRMRTGYRLGDATVYDAMYRDGLLDPLSGIVMGETAENLVDLYGISRQEQDEFALESQQKAEAGKARRALEMFPVEAPNPKGKGTIVVSEDEHPRPDTTLEALAKLPPVFRKDGSVTAGNSSGITDGAGAMVLMSESRAKAEGRPYLARIIGMSTAGVPPEIMGIGPVPATRKVLERTGLSLAEIDCIELNEAFAAQVIACERELKFDREKLNPKGGGISVGHPIGLSGARIVLTLAYEMREMGYRLGLATLCVSGGQGAAVVLERA
;
A
#
# COMPACT_ATOMS: atom_id res chain seq x y z
N THR A 1 13.45 -26.20 36.23
CA THR A 1 13.38 -25.09 35.23
C THR A 1 14.41 -25.25 34.12
N GLY A 2 15.55 -25.92 34.35
CA GLY A 2 16.61 -26.12 33.36
C GLY A 2 16.26 -27.17 32.29
N ASP A 3 15.51 -28.19 32.63
CA ASP A 3 15.19 -29.29 31.73
C ASP A 3 14.06 -28.95 30.78
N ILE A 4 13.12 -28.09 31.18
CA ILE A 4 12.05 -27.57 30.29
C ILE A 4 12.63 -26.65 29.20
N MET A 5 13.63 -25.83 29.55
CA MET A 5 14.31 -24.96 28.59
C MET A 5 15.18 -25.73 27.58
N ARG A 6 15.81 -26.84 28.00
CA ARG A 6 16.55 -27.74 27.11
C ARG A 6 15.63 -28.54 26.20
N ALA A 7 14.48 -28.99 26.69
CA ALA A 7 13.45 -29.64 25.85
C ALA A 7 12.86 -28.68 24.79
N LEU A 8 12.62 -27.43 25.15
CA LEU A 8 12.15 -26.38 24.20
C LEU A 8 13.23 -26.02 23.17
N GLN A 9 14.52 -26.01 23.54
CA GLN A 9 15.62 -25.78 22.60
C GLN A 9 15.87 -26.97 21.66
N ALA A 10 15.71 -28.21 22.16
CA ALA A 10 15.81 -29.42 21.36
C ALA A 10 14.63 -29.55 20.37
N SER A 11 13.43 -29.17 20.79
CA SER A 11 12.23 -29.11 19.92
C SER A 11 12.37 -28.08 18.81
N ARG A 12 13.01 -26.93 19.08
CA ARG A 12 13.25 -25.88 18.06
C ARG A 12 14.30 -26.29 17.01
N LYS A 13 15.19 -27.23 17.31
CA LYS A 13 16.21 -27.70 16.38
C LYS A 13 15.74 -28.86 15.49
N ALA A 14 14.64 -29.53 15.87
CA ALA A 14 14.06 -30.65 15.14
C ALA A 14 12.89 -30.26 14.20
N ALA A 15 12.36 -29.03 14.33
CA ALA A 15 11.31 -28.53 13.47
C ALA A 15 11.95 -27.66 12.38
N GLY A 16 12.25 -28.26 11.25
CA GLY A 16 12.43 -27.50 9.99
C GLY A 16 11.19 -26.62 9.77
N HIS A 17 11.40 -25.33 9.54
CA HIS A 17 10.36 -24.29 9.61
C HIS A 17 9.33 -24.26 8.45
N ASP A 18 9.18 -25.36 7.68
CA ASP A 18 8.40 -25.38 6.45
C ASP A 18 7.21 -26.35 6.44
N ARG A 19 6.70 -26.80 7.60
CA ARG A 19 5.63 -27.79 7.63
C ARG A 19 4.46 -27.36 8.51
N ILE A 20 3.30 -27.15 7.89
CA ILE A 20 2.01 -27.01 8.59
C ILE A 20 1.35 -28.40 8.63
N TYR A 21 1.10 -28.93 9.82
CA TYR A 21 0.32 -30.16 10.00
C TYR A 21 -1.17 -29.83 9.94
N VAL A 22 -1.83 -30.21 8.84
CA VAL A 22 -3.29 -30.33 8.79
C VAL A 22 -3.62 -31.78 9.13
N ALA A 23 -4.53 -32.01 10.07
CA ALA A 23 -4.90 -33.34 10.52
C ALA A 23 -5.48 -34.16 9.36
N GLY A 24 -4.71 -35.11 8.83
CA GLY A 24 -5.07 -35.98 7.70
C GLY A 24 -3.92 -36.16 6.71
N GLU A 25 -2.94 -36.94 7.09
CA GLU A 25 -1.94 -37.67 6.28
C GLU A 25 -1.67 -37.19 4.83
N LYS A 26 -1.15 -35.98 4.63
CA LYS A 26 -0.22 -35.66 3.53
C LYS A 26 0.65 -34.49 4.02
N GLU A 27 1.98 -34.64 3.93
CA GLU A 27 2.91 -33.52 3.99
C GLU A 27 2.57 -32.60 2.79
N HIS A 28 1.86 -31.52 3.02
CA HIS A 28 1.68 -30.50 1.99
C HIS A 28 2.93 -29.59 2.03
N GLU A 29 3.76 -29.69 1.00
CA GLU A 29 4.69 -28.60 0.68
C GLU A 29 3.88 -27.31 0.56
N MET A 30 4.29 -26.24 1.26
CA MET A 30 3.59 -24.95 1.16
C MET A 30 3.64 -24.47 -0.30
N GLU A 31 2.47 -24.15 -0.84
CA GLU A 31 2.35 -23.62 -2.19
C GLU A 31 2.95 -22.20 -2.26
N THR A 32 3.43 -21.80 -3.42
CA THR A 32 3.96 -20.47 -3.67
C THR A 32 2.89 -19.61 -4.36
N ALA A 33 2.65 -18.42 -3.82
CA ALA A 33 1.77 -17.46 -4.47
C ALA A 33 2.55 -16.63 -5.50
N VAL A 34 2.01 -16.55 -6.72
CA VAL A 34 2.54 -15.70 -7.78
C VAL A 34 1.58 -14.59 -8.15
N ILE A 35 2.10 -13.44 -8.58
CA ILE A 35 1.33 -12.33 -9.14
C ILE A 35 1.25 -12.55 -10.65
N LEU A 36 0.07 -12.93 -11.16
CA LEU A 36 -0.11 -13.10 -12.61
C LEU A 36 0.01 -11.76 -13.33
N GLU A 37 -0.87 -10.85 -12.98
CA GLU A 37 -0.96 -9.49 -13.53
C GLU A 37 -1.74 -8.59 -12.58
N GLY A 38 -1.75 -7.28 -12.88
CA GLY A 38 -2.53 -6.31 -12.14
C GLY A 38 -2.69 -5.00 -12.89
N ALA A 39 -3.52 -4.14 -12.34
CA ALA A 39 -3.74 -2.80 -12.89
C ALA A 39 -4.15 -1.83 -11.79
N ARG A 40 -3.90 -0.55 -12.02
CA ARG A 40 -4.41 0.53 -11.18
C ARG A 40 -5.00 1.65 -12.02
N THR A 41 -5.93 2.39 -11.42
CA THR A 41 -6.33 3.70 -11.96
C THR A 41 -5.14 4.65 -11.92
N PRO A 42 -5.15 5.75 -12.68
CA PRO A 42 -4.36 6.91 -12.31
C PRO A 42 -4.62 7.31 -10.86
N ILE A 43 -3.68 8.00 -10.22
CA ILE A 43 -3.90 8.60 -8.91
C ILE A 43 -4.44 10.01 -9.12
N GLY A 44 -5.71 10.20 -8.69
CA GLY A 44 -6.37 11.49 -8.68
C GLY A 44 -5.86 12.36 -7.53
N LYS A 45 -5.66 13.65 -7.77
CA LYS A 45 -5.38 14.61 -6.70
C LYS A 45 -6.63 14.93 -5.91
N PHE A 46 -6.47 15.45 -4.70
CA PHE A 46 -7.57 15.93 -3.88
C PHE A 46 -8.45 16.94 -4.64
N LEU A 47 -9.77 16.69 -4.65
CA LEU A 47 -10.76 17.44 -5.43
C LEU A 47 -10.45 17.46 -6.95
N GLY A 48 -9.79 16.41 -7.45
CA GLY A 48 -9.42 16.21 -8.85
C GLY A 48 -10.43 15.39 -9.65
N GLY A 49 -9.93 14.67 -10.65
CA GLY A 49 -10.75 13.94 -11.62
C GLY A 49 -11.68 12.88 -11.04
N PHE A 50 -11.39 12.36 -9.84
CA PHE A 50 -12.19 11.32 -9.18
C PHE A 50 -13.16 11.84 -8.11
N THR A 51 -13.35 13.16 -7.99
CA THR A 51 -14.23 13.77 -6.99
C THR A 51 -15.62 13.15 -6.96
N GLU A 52 -16.21 12.87 -8.13
CA GLU A 52 -17.57 12.34 -8.24
C GLU A 52 -17.64 10.81 -8.37
N VAL A 53 -16.50 10.12 -8.36
CA VAL A 53 -16.45 8.65 -8.50
C VAL A 53 -16.49 7.99 -7.12
N PRO A 54 -17.50 7.16 -6.81
CA PRO A 54 -17.53 6.42 -5.55
C PRO A 54 -16.30 5.51 -5.40
N THR A 55 -15.76 5.38 -4.20
CA THR A 55 -14.58 4.55 -3.91
C THR A 55 -14.74 3.12 -4.42
N VAL A 56 -15.91 2.51 -4.19
CA VAL A 56 -16.22 1.15 -4.64
C VAL A 56 -16.15 1.03 -6.16
N GLU A 57 -16.62 2.03 -6.91
CA GLU A 57 -16.57 2.00 -8.38
C GLU A 57 -15.13 2.03 -8.90
N LEU A 58 -14.22 2.81 -8.28
CA LEU A 58 -12.80 2.75 -8.61
C LEU A 58 -12.23 1.33 -8.40
N GLY A 59 -12.61 0.68 -7.29
CA GLY A 59 -12.22 -0.70 -6.99
C GLY A 59 -12.75 -1.70 -8.04
N VAL A 60 -14.00 -1.55 -8.46
CA VAL A 60 -14.63 -2.38 -9.50
C VAL A 60 -13.86 -2.27 -10.82
N LEU A 61 -13.53 -1.05 -11.24
CA LEU A 61 -12.77 -0.82 -12.47
C LEU A 61 -11.38 -1.48 -12.42
N ALA A 62 -10.70 -1.34 -11.28
CA ALA A 62 -9.37 -1.93 -11.08
C ALA A 62 -9.41 -3.47 -11.11
N VAL A 63 -10.41 -4.09 -10.47
CA VAL A 63 -10.57 -5.56 -10.48
C VAL A 63 -10.89 -6.08 -11.87
N LYS A 64 -11.82 -5.43 -12.60
CA LYS A 64 -12.15 -5.82 -13.98
C LYS A 64 -10.92 -5.76 -14.88
N GLU A 65 -10.13 -4.70 -14.79
CA GLU A 65 -8.92 -4.55 -15.62
C GLU A 65 -7.83 -5.55 -15.20
N ALA A 66 -7.66 -5.83 -13.91
CA ALA A 66 -6.71 -6.84 -13.44
C ALA A 66 -7.06 -8.25 -13.94
N LEU A 67 -8.33 -8.66 -13.88
CA LEU A 67 -8.81 -9.93 -14.42
C LEU A 67 -8.58 -10.01 -15.95
N ARG A 68 -8.93 -8.95 -16.67
CA ARG A 68 -8.72 -8.86 -18.12
C ARG A 68 -7.23 -9.02 -18.49
N ARG A 69 -6.32 -8.33 -17.79
CA ARG A 69 -4.87 -8.44 -18.04
C ARG A 69 -4.31 -9.82 -17.70
N ALA A 70 -4.78 -10.38 -16.59
CA ALA A 70 -4.40 -11.72 -16.17
C ALA A 70 -5.00 -12.82 -17.07
N ASN A 71 -5.92 -12.48 -17.98
CA ASN A 71 -6.70 -13.45 -18.76
C ASN A 71 -7.36 -14.51 -17.85
N VAL A 72 -7.97 -14.05 -16.75
CA VAL A 72 -8.67 -14.87 -15.76
C VAL A 72 -10.14 -14.51 -15.81
N GLU A 73 -10.99 -15.51 -16.04
CA GLU A 73 -12.42 -15.32 -16.03
C GLU A 73 -12.93 -15.14 -14.58
N PRO A 74 -13.95 -14.32 -14.34
CA PRO A 74 -14.48 -14.08 -13.00
C PRO A 74 -14.85 -15.35 -12.24
N GLU A 75 -15.31 -16.40 -12.95
CA GLU A 75 -15.69 -17.70 -12.42
C GLU A 75 -14.52 -18.54 -11.90
N GLN A 76 -13.29 -18.19 -12.27
CA GLN A 76 -12.06 -18.85 -11.78
C GLN A 76 -11.60 -18.30 -10.43
N VAL A 77 -12.15 -17.16 -10.00
CA VAL A 77 -11.77 -16.51 -8.74
C VAL A 77 -12.43 -17.23 -7.57
N GLU A 78 -11.65 -17.55 -6.56
CA GLU A 78 -12.11 -18.27 -5.37
C GLU A 78 -12.21 -17.37 -4.13
N GLN A 79 -11.51 -16.22 -4.14
CA GLN A 79 -11.52 -15.26 -3.05
C GLN A 79 -11.23 -13.85 -3.55
N THR A 80 -11.83 -12.83 -2.91
CA THR A 80 -11.50 -11.42 -3.14
C THR A 80 -11.20 -10.69 -1.83
N ILE A 81 -10.05 -10.02 -1.75
CA ILE A 81 -9.62 -9.28 -0.56
C ILE A 81 -9.18 -7.87 -0.96
N ILE A 82 -9.87 -6.84 -0.48
CA ILE A 82 -9.62 -5.45 -0.86
C ILE A 82 -9.22 -4.61 0.36
N GLY A 83 -8.07 -3.96 0.28
CA GLY A 83 -7.66 -2.94 1.26
C GLY A 83 -8.50 -1.67 1.11
N HIS A 84 -9.09 -1.20 2.23
CA HIS A 84 -9.84 0.05 2.26
C HIS A 84 -9.79 0.65 3.65
N ALA A 85 -9.21 1.82 3.79
CA ALA A 85 -8.96 2.43 5.09
C ALA A 85 -10.09 3.38 5.54
N ARG A 86 -10.66 4.19 4.65
CA ARG A 86 -11.67 5.21 4.96
C ARG A 86 -13.04 4.78 4.43
N GLN A 87 -13.72 3.92 5.18
CA GLN A 87 -14.93 3.22 4.74
C GLN A 87 -16.24 3.99 5.03
N ALA A 88 -16.17 5.09 5.77
CA ALA A 88 -17.36 5.87 6.14
C ALA A 88 -18.14 6.32 4.89
N GLY A 89 -19.46 6.06 4.88
CA GLY A 89 -20.33 6.40 3.75
C GLY A 89 -20.30 5.44 2.55
N CYS A 90 -19.42 4.43 2.54
CA CYS A 90 -19.30 3.49 1.41
C CYS A 90 -20.19 2.22 1.53
N GLY A 91 -20.98 2.10 2.60
CA GLY A 91 -21.78 0.91 2.90
C GLY A 91 -20.96 -0.23 3.50
N PRO A 92 -21.61 -1.34 3.85
CA PRO A 92 -20.95 -2.46 4.51
C PRO A 92 -20.11 -3.27 3.53
N ASN A 93 -19.00 -3.84 4.01
CA ASN A 93 -18.13 -4.76 3.29
C ASN A 93 -17.86 -4.33 1.83
N THR A 94 -17.10 -3.28 1.69
CA THR A 94 -16.79 -2.68 0.39
C THR A 94 -16.01 -3.63 -0.53
N GLY A 95 -15.23 -4.58 0.00
CA GLY A 95 -14.59 -5.65 -0.77
C GLY A 95 -15.61 -6.58 -1.41
N ARG A 96 -16.69 -6.93 -0.70
CA ARG A 96 -17.80 -7.72 -1.26
C ARG A 96 -18.53 -6.97 -2.37
N GLN A 97 -18.77 -5.67 -2.17
CA GLN A 97 -19.38 -4.83 -3.20
C GLN A 97 -18.55 -4.80 -4.48
N VAL A 98 -17.22 -4.63 -4.34
CA VAL A 98 -16.29 -4.66 -5.48
C VAL A 98 -16.34 -6.00 -6.20
N SER A 99 -16.21 -7.12 -5.49
CA SER A 99 -16.22 -8.48 -6.04
C SER A 99 -17.45 -8.72 -6.93
N VAL A 100 -18.64 -8.57 -6.36
CA VAL A 100 -19.89 -8.84 -7.07
C VAL A 100 -20.14 -7.89 -8.25
N LYS A 101 -19.87 -6.59 -8.06
CA LYS A 101 -20.00 -5.59 -9.14
C LYS A 101 -18.96 -5.77 -10.24
N ALA A 102 -17.81 -6.35 -9.96
CA ALA A 102 -16.81 -6.69 -10.96
C ALA A 102 -17.21 -7.91 -11.82
N GLY A 103 -18.25 -8.65 -11.43
CA GLY A 103 -18.75 -9.82 -12.14
C GLY A 103 -18.30 -11.15 -11.55
N ILE A 104 -17.56 -11.14 -10.45
CA ILE A 104 -17.16 -12.37 -9.74
C ILE A 104 -18.45 -13.00 -9.12
N PRO A 105 -18.63 -14.33 -9.25
CA PRO A 105 -19.83 -15.02 -8.77
C PRO A 105 -20.18 -14.74 -7.31
N ILE A 106 -21.46 -14.72 -7.01
CA ILE A 106 -21.96 -14.40 -5.66
C ILE A 106 -21.59 -15.46 -4.62
N GLU A 107 -21.24 -16.65 -5.04
CA GLU A 107 -20.76 -17.75 -4.20
C GLU A 107 -19.35 -17.52 -3.70
N VAL A 108 -18.54 -16.71 -4.41
CA VAL A 108 -17.16 -16.41 -4.04
C VAL A 108 -17.14 -15.48 -2.83
N PRO A 109 -16.53 -15.87 -1.71
CA PRO A 109 -16.44 -15.00 -0.54
C PRO A 109 -15.52 -13.80 -0.82
N ALA A 110 -15.87 -12.66 -0.19
CA ALA A 110 -15.10 -11.44 -0.33
C ALA A 110 -15.18 -10.58 0.92
N TYR A 111 -14.11 -9.91 1.26
CA TYR A 111 -14.06 -8.97 2.37
C TYR A 111 -13.06 -7.84 2.13
N ASN A 112 -13.14 -6.80 2.95
CA ASN A 112 -12.14 -5.75 2.97
C ASN A 112 -11.31 -5.81 4.26
N VAL A 113 -10.05 -5.36 4.17
CA VAL A 113 -9.14 -5.26 5.31
C VAL A 113 -8.72 -3.80 5.51
N ASN A 114 -8.65 -3.40 6.79
CA ASN A 114 -8.12 -2.11 7.18
C ASN A 114 -6.88 -2.31 8.06
N MET A 115 -5.75 -1.89 7.55
CA MET A 115 -4.47 -1.71 8.25
C MET A 115 -3.90 -0.33 7.87
N ALA A 116 -4.76 0.69 7.85
CA ALA A 116 -4.44 2.04 7.40
C ALA A 116 -3.62 2.04 6.08
N CYS A 117 -2.44 2.67 6.04
CA CYS A 117 -1.59 2.75 4.84
C CYS A 117 -1.21 1.38 4.25
N ALA A 118 -1.14 0.34 5.08
CA ALA A 118 -0.83 -1.01 4.63
C ALA A 118 -2.04 -1.84 4.20
N SER A 119 -3.26 -1.31 4.19
CA SER A 119 -4.47 -2.09 3.87
C SER A 119 -4.34 -2.88 2.57
N GLY A 120 -3.89 -2.24 1.50
CA GLY A 120 -3.66 -2.91 0.21
C GLY A 120 -2.56 -3.98 0.25
N MET A 121 -1.43 -3.72 0.92
CA MET A 121 -0.37 -4.72 1.10
C MET A 121 -0.85 -5.88 1.98
N LYS A 122 -1.66 -5.59 3.01
CA LYS A 122 -2.25 -6.63 3.86
C LYS A 122 -3.21 -7.52 3.08
N ALA A 123 -3.97 -6.96 2.15
CA ALA A 123 -4.79 -7.74 1.23
C ALA A 123 -3.94 -8.71 0.39
N VAL A 124 -2.79 -8.24 -0.15
CA VAL A 124 -1.82 -9.10 -0.87
C VAL A 124 -1.28 -10.20 0.04
N GLN A 125 -0.85 -9.86 1.26
CA GLN A 125 -0.35 -10.85 2.23
C GLN A 125 -1.39 -11.91 2.58
N LEU A 126 -2.64 -11.52 2.80
CA LEU A 126 -3.72 -12.45 3.14
C LEU A 126 -4.07 -13.34 1.94
N GLY A 127 -4.14 -12.79 0.72
CA GLY A 127 -4.36 -13.58 -0.49
C GLY A 127 -3.26 -14.60 -0.74
N ALA A 128 -1.99 -14.19 -0.57
CA ALA A 128 -0.86 -15.11 -0.66
C ALA A 128 -0.92 -16.21 0.42
N GLN A 129 -1.29 -15.87 1.65
CA GLN A 129 -1.48 -16.85 2.73
C GLN A 129 -2.56 -17.87 2.44
N GLN A 130 -3.69 -17.47 1.83
CA GLN A 130 -4.75 -18.41 1.41
C GLN A 130 -4.21 -19.43 0.39
N ILE A 131 -3.42 -18.96 -0.58
CA ILE A 131 -2.78 -19.84 -1.56
C ILE A 131 -1.76 -20.78 -0.88
N MET A 132 -0.89 -20.24 -0.03
CA MET A 132 0.11 -21.02 0.71
C MET A 132 -0.50 -22.11 1.58
N LEU A 133 -1.69 -21.88 2.13
CA LEU A 133 -2.45 -22.82 2.96
C LEU A 133 -3.30 -23.81 2.14
N GLY A 134 -3.38 -23.64 0.82
CA GLY A 134 -4.22 -24.47 -0.05
C GLY A 134 -5.72 -24.21 0.11
N GLU A 135 -6.10 -23.04 0.67
CA GLU A 135 -7.51 -22.63 0.82
C GLU A 135 -8.10 -22.06 -0.47
N ALA A 136 -7.25 -21.53 -1.35
CA ALA A 136 -7.62 -21.01 -2.66
C ALA A 136 -6.44 -21.11 -3.63
N GLU A 137 -6.70 -21.24 -4.93
CA GLU A 137 -5.69 -21.22 -5.99
C GLU A 137 -5.67 -19.91 -6.77
N VAL A 138 -6.81 -19.19 -6.83
CA VAL A 138 -6.94 -17.92 -7.54
C VAL A 138 -7.60 -16.87 -6.63
N VAL A 139 -6.84 -15.83 -6.29
CA VAL A 139 -7.29 -14.78 -5.37
C VAL A 139 -7.13 -13.41 -6.00
N VAL A 140 -8.20 -12.63 -6.01
CA VAL A 140 -8.14 -11.21 -6.37
C VAL A 140 -7.82 -10.39 -5.12
N VAL A 141 -6.73 -9.63 -5.19
CA VAL A 141 -6.29 -8.74 -4.11
C VAL A 141 -6.11 -7.31 -4.62
N GLY A 142 -6.21 -6.35 -3.74
CA GLY A 142 -5.98 -4.97 -4.15
C GLY A 142 -6.22 -3.97 -3.04
N GLY A 143 -6.39 -2.72 -3.44
CA GLY A 143 -6.72 -1.65 -2.51
C GLY A 143 -7.39 -0.48 -3.23
N MET A 144 -8.14 0.30 -2.48
CA MET A 144 -8.83 1.48 -2.99
C MET A 144 -8.95 2.53 -1.90
N GLU A 145 -8.97 3.78 -2.32
CA GLU A 145 -9.31 4.91 -1.47
C GLU A 145 -9.81 6.06 -2.33
N ASN A 146 -10.84 6.74 -1.90
CA ASN A 146 -11.19 8.06 -2.41
C ASN A 146 -11.23 9.01 -1.21
N MET A 147 -10.11 9.68 -0.97
CA MET A 147 -9.94 10.55 0.18
C MET A 147 -10.75 11.84 0.01
N THR A 148 -11.01 12.25 -1.23
CA THR A 148 -11.87 13.39 -1.56
C THR A 148 -13.32 13.19 -1.07
N ARG A 149 -13.79 11.94 -1.05
CA ARG A 149 -15.18 11.62 -0.68
C ARG A 149 -15.37 11.20 0.78
N VAL A 150 -14.36 11.28 1.62
CA VAL A 150 -14.49 11.01 3.04
C VAL A 150 -15.45 12.03 3.66
N PRO A 151 -16.50 11.58 4.37
CA PRO A 151 -17.56 12.48 4.84
C PRO A 151 -17.15 13.30 6.06
N PHE A 152 -17.89 14.36 6.31
CA PHE A 152 -17.92 15.01 7.60
C PHE A 152 -18.89 14.29 8.54
N LEU A 153 -18.58 14.26 9.84
CA LEU A 153 -19.35 13.57 10.87
C LEU A 153 -19.97 14.58 11.85
N LEU A 154 -21.21 14.35 12.20
CA LEU A 154 -21.90 15.05 13.24
C LEU A 154 -22.27 14.06 14.37
N ASP A 155 -21.53 14.14 15.47
CA ASP A 155 -21.75 13.26 16.61
C ASP A 155 -23.10 13.55 17.27
N ARG A 156 -23.61 12.56 18.01
CA ARG A 156 -24.81 12.72 18.87
C ARG A 156 -26.12 13.04 18.14
N MET A 157 -26.16 13.07 16.79
CA MET A 157 -27.41 13.31 16.04
C MET A 157 -28.49 12.29 16.37
N ARG A 158 -28.13 11.06 16.69
CA ARG A 158 -29.08 9.99 17.05
C ARG A 158 -29.79 10.27 18.39
N THR A 159 -29.09 10.89 19.33
CA THR A 159 -29.63 11.27 20.64
C THR A 159 -30.06 12.73 20.70
N GLY A 160 -29.70 13.53 19.72
CA GLY A 160 -30.07 14.94 19.55
C GLY A 160 -29.14 15.92 20.28
N TYR A 161 -29.21 17.16 19.84
CA TYR A 161 -28.61 18.35 20.48
C TYR A 161 -29.72 19.17 21.10
N ARG A 162 -29.66 19.39 22.42
CA ARG A 162 -30.76 20.04 23.16
C ARG A 162 -30.64 21.56 23.17
N LEU A 163 -29.42 22.08 23.27
CA LEU A 163 -29.14 23.53 23.38
C LEU A 163 -27.67 23.78 23.03
N GLY A 164 -27.39 24.92 22.37
CA GLY A 164 -26.06 25.38 22.01
C GLY A 164 -25.56 24.81 20.66
N ASP A 165 -24.34 25.17 20.29
CA ASP A 165 -23.72 24.81 19.01
C ASP A 165 -23.28 23.34 18.97
N ALA A 166 -23.08 22.82 17.76
CA ALA A 166 -22.54 21.49 17.49
C ALA A 166 -21.31 21.58 16.59
N THR A 167 -20.33 20.74 16.87
CA THR A 167 -19.13 20.62 16.02
C THR A 167 -19.34 19.56 14.94
N VAL A 168 -19.04 19.90 13.69
CA VAL A 168 -18.94 18.97 12.57
C VAL A 168 -17.47 18.60 12.40
N TYR A 169 -17.18 17.30 12.41
CA TYR A 169 -15.81 16.78 12.33
C TYR A 169 -15.49 16.29 10.93
N ASP A 170 -14.34 16.67 10.39
CA ASP A 170 -13.80 16.06 9.19
C ASP A 170 -13.29 14.66 9.51
N ALA A 171 -13.94 13.63 8.95
CA ALA A 171 -13.52 12.24 9.16
C ALA A 171 -12.18 11.92 8.48
N MET A 172 -11.77 12.69 7.45
CA MET A 172 -10.42 12.60 6.90
C MET A 172 -9.37 12.88 7.97
N TYR A 173 -9.62 13.90 8.78
CA TYR A 173 -8.72 14.30 9.85
C TYR A 173 -8.85 13.39 11.06
N ARG A 174 -10.08 13.27 11.60
CA ARG A 174 -10.37 12.55 12.85
C ARG A 174 -10.08 11.05 12.79
N ASP A 175 -10.48 10.39 11.70
CA ASP A 175 -10.35 8.93 11.55
C ASP A 175 -9.14 8.55 10.69
N GLY A 176 -8.31 9.52 10.30
CA GLY A 176 -7.27 9.32 9.32
C GLY A 176 -5.91 9.94 9.63
N LEU A 177 -5.87 11.23 9.78
CA LEU A 177 -4.62 11.97 9.93
C LEU A 177 -4.22 12.18 11.40
N LEU A 178 -5.19 12.13 12.33
CA LEU A 178 -4.95 12.15 13.76
C LEU A 178 -4.76 10.73 14.27
N ASP A 179 -3.67 10.48 14.97
CA ASP A 179 -3.45 9.19 15.63
C ASP A 179 -4.11 9.21 17.03
N PRO A 180 -5.12 8.37 17.28
CA PRO A 180 -5.79 8.34 18.58
C PRO A 180 -4.94 7.75 19.71
N LEU A 181 -3.84 7.02 19.40
CA LEU A 181 -2.95 6.41 20.39
C LEU A 181 -1.95 7.42 20.94
N SER A 182 -1.36 8.24 20.07
CA SER A 182 -0.41 9.28 20.45
C SER A 182 -1.06 10.65 20.65
N GLY A 183 -2.26 10.88 20.09
CA GLY A 183 -2.96 12.16 20.14
C GLY A 183 -2.40 13.23 19.22
N ILE A 184 -1.47 12.89 18.32
CA ILE A 184 -0.83 13.81 17.38
C ILE A 184 -1.17 13.45 15.92
N VAL A 185 -1.03 14.43 15.02
CA VAL A 185 -1.27 14.20 13.61
C VAL A 185 -0.06 13.54 12.94
N MET A 186 -0.31 12.84 11.82
CA MET A 186 0.73 12.07 11.13
C MET A 186 1.98 12.89 10.79
N GLY A 187 1.82 14.18 10.41
CA GLY A 187 2.96 15.03 10.13
C GLY A 187 3.80 15.39 11.36
N GLU A 188 3.21 15.42 12.55
CA GLU A 188 3.98 15.58 13.80
C GLU A 188 4.79 14.34 14.14
N THR A 189 4.33 13.14 13.75
CA THR A 189 5.16 11.93 13.89
C THR A 189 6.39 11.99 12.99
N ALA A 190 6.30 12.67 11.84
CA ALA A 190 7.44 12.93 10.96
C ALA A 190 8.40 13.97 11.57
N GLU A 191 7.88 15.03 12.21
CA GLU A 191 8.70 16.01 12.94
C GLU A 191 9.44 15.36 14.14
N ASN A 192 8.83 14.36 14.78
CA ASN A 192 9.51 13.58 15.84
C ASN A 192 10.72 12.81 15.26
N LEU A 193 10.61 12.29 14.03
CA LEU A 193 11.75 11.66 13.35
C LEU A 193 12.81 12.70 12.91
N VAL A 194 12.39 13.90 12.52
CA VAL A 194 13.32 15.03 12.27
C VAL A 194 14.19 15.27 13.49
N ASP A 195 13.57 15.43 14.67
CA ASP A 195 14.26 15.66 15.92
C ASP A 195 15.17 14.47 16.30
N LEU A 196 14.65 13.25 16.22
CA LEU A 196 15.35 12.04 16.64
C LEU A 196 16.59 11.73 15.78
N TYR A 197 16.48 11.96 14.49
CA TYR A 197 17.55 11.65 13.52
C TYR A 197 18.34 12.89 13.07
N GLY A 198 18.00 14.09 13.53
CA GLY A 198 18.69 15.32 13.14
C GLY A 198 18.57 15.61 11.63
N ILE A 199 17.38 15.44 11.05
CA ILE A 199 17.13 15.59 9.61
C ILE A 199 16.86 17.07 9.31
N SER A 200 17.63 17.68 8.44
CA SER A 200 17.45 19.08 8.07
C SER A 200 16.26 19.27 7.13
N ARG A 201 15.74 20.49 7.08
CA ARG A 201 14.73 20.91 6.09
C ARG A 201 15.28 20.74 4.66
N GLN A 202 16.54 21.07 4.43
CA GLN A 202 17.17 20.96 3.13
C GLN A 202 17.20 19.51 2.64
N GLU A 203 17.61 18.55 3.48
CA GLU A 203 17.60 17.13 3.12
C GLU A 203 16.19 16.63 2.73
N GLN A 204 15.16 17.11 3.42
CA GLN A 204 13.77 16.76 3.11
C GLN A 204 13.33 17.33 1.76
N ASP A 205 13.67 18.58 1.47
CA ASP A 205 13.30 19.24 0.21
C ASP A 205 14.09 18.65 -0.97
N GLU A 206 15.37 18.30 -0.79
CA GLU A 206 16.19 17.60 -1.78
C GLU A 206 15.61 16.23 -2.11
N PHE A 207 15.19 15.47 -1.10
CA PHE A 207 14.52 14.19 -1.29
C PHE A 207 13.18 14.35 -2.05
N ALA A 208 12.39 15.35 -1.69
CA ALA A 208 11.12 15.62 -2.37
C ALA A 208 11.32 16.00 -3.84
N LEU A 209 12.35 16.81 -4.15
CA LEU A 209 12.70 17.13 -5.53
C LEU A 209 13.13 15.88 -6.30
N GLU A 210 13.99 15.02 -5.70
CA GLU A 210 14.40 13.75 -6.31
C GLU A 210 13.18 12.86 -6.63
N SER A 211 12.21 12.75 -5.71
CA SER A 211 10.98 12.01 -5.95
C SER A 211 10.21 12.55 -7.16
N GLN A 212 10.06 13.87 -7.31
CA GLN A 212 9.42 14.49 -8.46
C GLN A 212 10.18 14.21 -9.77
N GLN A 213 11.50 14.31 -9.75
CA GLN A 213 12.35 14.03 -10.92
C GLN A 213 12.26 12.56 -11.34
N LYS A 214 12.30 11.62 -10.39
CA LYS A 214 12.08 10.19 -10.64
C LYS A 214 10.68 9.92 -11.18
N ALA A 215 9.66 10.63 -10.69
CA ALA A 215 8.31 10.51 -11.21
C ALA A 215 8.21 10.96 -12.66
N GLU A 216 8.83 12.05 -13.03
CA GLU A 216 8.83 12.49 -14.44
C GLU A 216 9.60 11.51 -15.34
N ALA A 217 10.80 11.13 -14.95
CA ALA A 217 11.63 10.16 -15.70
C ALA A 217 10.96 8.79 -15.83
N GLY A 218 10.20 8.36 -14.81
CA GLY A 218 9.48 7.09 -14.78
C GLY A 218 8.08 7.10 -15.39
N LYS A 219 7.60 8.22 -15.93
CA LYS A 219 6.21 8.39 -16.41
C LYS A 219 5.77 7.29 -17.38
N ALA A 220 6.57 7.00 -18.40
CA ALA A 220 6.26 5.96 -19.39
C ALA A 220 6.16 4.55 -18.77
N ARG A 221 7.05 4.21 -17.82
CA ARG A 221 7.01 2.92 -17.14
C ARG A 221 5.83 2.81 -16.17
N ARG A 222 5.43 3.91 -15.50
CA ARG A 222 4.20 3.92 -14.69
C ARG A 222 2.94 3.73 -15.53
N ALA A 223 2.93 4.21 -16.78
CA ALA A 223 1.80 4.03 -17.69
C ALA A 223 1.47 2.54 -17.93
N LEU A 224 2.45 1.63 -17.84
CA LEU A 224 2.23 0.19 -18.04
C LEU A 224 1.30 -0.42 -16.99
N GLU A 225 1.31 0.06 -15.76
CA GLU A 225 0.46 -0.44 -14.68
C GLU A 225 -0.92 0.25 -14.62
N MET A 226 -1.11 1.33 -15.40
CA MET A 226 -2.32 2.15 -15.41
C MET A 226 -3.29 1.77 -16.55
N PHE A 227 -4.54 2.18 -16.38
CA PHE A 227 -5.55 2.19 -17.43
C PHE A 227 -6.37 3.50 -17.34
N PRO A 228 -6.88 4.03 -18.46
CA PRO A 228 -7.70 5.25 -18.43
C PRO A 228 -9.06 4.99 -17.78
N VAL A 229 -9.55 5.97 -17.03
CA VAL A 229 -10.84 5.92 -16.34
C VAL A 229 -11.72 7.06 -16.83
N GLU A 230 -12.90 6.72 -17.34
CA GLU A 230 -13.94 7.70 -17.62
C GLU A 230 -14.64 8.07 -16.30
N ALA A 231 -14.70 9.35 -16.00
CA ALA A 231 -15.25 9.89 -14.76
C ALA A 231 -16.19 11.07 -15.03
N PRO A 232 -17.21 11.32 -14.18
CA PRO A 232 -18.01 12.54 -14.27
C PRO A 232 -17.09 13.76 -14.17
N ASN A 233 -17.37 14.78 -14.98
CA ASN A 233 -16.59 16.02 -14.96
C ASN A 233 -16.86 16.80 -13.65
N PRO A 234 -15.88 16.94 -12.74
CA PRO A 234 -16.08 17.63 -11.46
C PRO A 234 -16.31 19.14 -11.62
N LYS A 235 -16.03 19.70 -12.79
CA LYS A 235 -16.18 21.13 -13.09
C LYS A 235 -17.41 21.47 -13.94
N GLY A 236 -18.24 20.49 -14.27
CA GLY A 236 -19.38 20.76 -15.15
C GLY A 236 -20.14 19.53 -15.60
N LYS A 237 -20.82 19.63 -16.72
CA LYS A 237 -21.57 18.52 -17.31
C LYS A 237 -20.68 17.58 -18.12
N GLY A 238 -21.11 16.35 -18.29
CA GLY A 238 -20.45 15.33 -19.12
C GLY A 238 -19.38 14.56 -18.36
N THR A 239 -18.50 13.90 -19.10
CA THR A 239 -17.43 13.05 -18.60
C THR A 239 -16.07 13.56 -19.03
N ILE A 240 -15.04 13.18 -18.28
CA ILE A 240 -13.63 13.36 -18.61
C ILE A 240 -12.93 12.00 -18.57
N VAL A 241 -11.83 11.86 -19.27
CA VAL A 241 -10.95 10.70 -19.17
C VAL A 241 -9.75 11.06 -18.34
N VAL A 242 -9.58 10.40 -17.19
CA VAL A 242 -8.38 10.48 -16.35
C VAL A 242 -7.45 9.36 -16.79
N SER A 243 -6.34 9.72 -17.44
CA SER A 243 -5.40 8.75 -18.03
C SER A 243 -3.98 8.83 -17.44
N GLU A 244 -3.70 9.83 -16.62
CA GLU A 244 -2.40 10.06 -16.00
C GLU A 244 -2.55 10.38 -14.51
N ASP A 245 -1.51 10.11 -13.72
CA ASP A 245 -1.44 10.55 -12.33
C ASP A 245 -1.51 12.08 -12.28
N GLU A 246 -2.44 12.64 -11.49
CA GLU A 246 -2.69 14.09 -11.41
C GLU A 246 -1.80 14.80 -10.38
N HIS A 247 -1.10 14.04 -9.53
CA HIS A 247 -0.34 14.60 -8.41
C HIS A 247 1.08 15.04 -8.75
N PRO A 248 1.85 14.41 -9.69
CA PRO A 248 3.21 14.81 -10.03
C PRO A 248 3.31 16.28 -10.43
N ARG A 249 4.39 16.93 -10.01
CA ARG A 249 4.72 18.34 -10.27
C ARG A 249 6.11 18.44 -10.89
N PRO A 250 6.24 18.24 -12.20
CA PRO A 250 7.53 18.20 -12.89
C PRO A 250 8.32 19.53 -12.79
N ASP A 251 7.63 20.66 -12.58
CA ASP A 251 8.23 22.00 -12.48
C ASP A 251 8.71 22.31 -11.05
N THR A 252 8.78 21.33 -10.16
CA THR A 252 9.26 21.53 -8.77
C THR A 252 10.73 21.93 -8.78
N THR A 253 11.08 22.94 -7.97
CA THR A 253 12.47 23.37 -7.72
C THR A 253 12.76 23.47 -6.23
N LEU A 254 14.05 23.42 -5.83
CA LEU A 254 14.45 23.60 -4.43
C LEU A 254 14.02 24.96 -3.90
N GLU A 255 14.12 26.02 -4.70
CA GLU A 255 13.73 27.37 -4.31
C GLU A 255 12.21 27.48 -4.06
N ALA A 256 11.39 26.72 -4.81
CA ALA A 256 9.95 26.66 -4.60
C ALA A 256 9.63 25.90 -3.31
N LEU A 257 10.28 24.75 -3.09
CA LEU A 257 10.12 23.94 -1.87
C LEU A 257 10.53 24.72 -0.63
N ALA A 258 11.69 25.41 -0.66
CA ALA A 258 12.21 26.17 0.47
C ALA A 258 11.28 27.30 0.95
N LYS A 259 10.41 27.83 0.07
CA LYS A 259 9.42 28.88 0.40
C LYS A 259 8.17 28.35 1.10
N LEU A 260 7.94 27.04 1.10
CA LEU A 260 6.75 26.47 1.72
C LEU A 260 6.85 26.54 3.25
N PRO A 261 5.78 27.00 3.94
CA PRO A 261 5.78 27.03 5.39
C PRO A 261 5.65 25.62 5.98
N PRO A 262 6.16 25.38 7.20
CA PRO A 262 5.84 24.19 7.98
C PRO A 262 4.32 24.08 8.18
N VAL A 263 3.80 22.83 8.14
CA VAL A 263 2.35 22.59 8.21
C VAL A 263 1.92 22.11 9.59
N PHE A 264 2.73 21.29 10.24
CA PHE A 264 2.31 20.52 11.41
C PHE A 264 2.83 21.10 12.74
N ARG A 265 3.98 21.77 12.71
CA ARG A 265 4.61 22.38 13.88
C ARG A 265 5.07 23.79 13.53
N LYS A 266 4.86 24.77 14.42
CA LYS A 266 5.15 26.18 14.15
C LYS A 266 6.60 26.43 13.66
N ASP A 267 7.57 25.79 14.32
CA ASP A 267 9.00 25.90 14.00
C ASP A 267 9.53 24.58 13.41
N GLY A 268 8.65 23.83 12.73
CA GLY A 268 8.95 22.54 12.12
C GLY A 268 9.59 22.67 10.74
N SER A 269 9.79 21.53 10.10
CA SER A 269 10.41 21.41 8.79
C SER A 269 9.59 20.62 7.78
N VAL A 270 8.55 19.92 8.23
CA VAL A 270 7.65 19.13 7.37
C VAL A 270 6.64 20.06 6.71
N THR A 271 6.62 20.06 5.38
CA THR A 271 5.77 20.94 4.55
C THR A 271 4.88 20.14 3.62
N ALA A 272 3.95 20.82 2.95
CA ALA A 272 3.16 20.20 1.89
C ALA A 272 4.00 19.72 0.69
N GLY A 273 5.21 20.26 0.50
CA GLY A 273 6.09 19.88 -0.60
C GLY A 273 6.94 18.64 -0.33
N ASN A 274 7.22 18.34 0.94
CA ASN A 274 8.02 17.19 1.37
C ASN A 274 7.19 16.11 2.11
N SER A 275 5.87 16.17 1.92
CA SER A 275 4.85 15.21 2.39
C SER A 275 4.07 14.60 1.23
N SER A 276 3.53 13.41 1.42
CA SER A 276 2.60 12.82 0.45
C SER A 276 1.28 13.60 0.41
N GLY A 277 0.65 13.64 -0.76
CA GLY A 277 -0.64 14.31 -0.96
C GLY A 277 -1.83 13.45 -0.57
N ILE A 278 -2.94 14.14 -0.24
CA ILE A 278 -4.28 13.54 -0.16
C ILE A 278 -4.71 13.21 -1.59
N THR A 279 -5.02 11.95 -1.87
CA THR A 279 -5.23 11.47 -3.24
C THR A 279 -6.23 10.31 -3.29
N ASP A 280 -6.71 10.03 -4.50
CA ASP A 280 -7.76 9.07 -4.80
C ASP A 280 -7.25 8.01 -5.78
N GLY A 281 -7.69 6.76 -5.67
CA GLY A 281 -7.34 5.72 -6.63
C GLY A 281 -7.65 4.31 -6.16
N ALA A 282 -7.55 3.36 -7.08
CA ALA A 282 -7.70 1.93 -6.83
C ALA A 282 -6.75 1.11 -7.69
N GLY A 283 -6.41 -0.08 -7.19
CA GLY A 283 -5.61 -1.05 -7.94
C GLY A 283 -5.88 -2.46 -7.48
N ALA A 284 -5.72 -3.41 -8.36
CA ALA A 284 -5.93 -4.83 -8.09
C ALA A 284 -4.88 -5.69 -8.80
N MET A 285 -4.66 -6.87 -8.24
CA MET A 285 -3.80 -7.92 -8.78
C MET A 285 -4.53 -9.26 -8.68
N VAL A 286 -4.23 -10.15 -9.61
CA VAL A 286 -4.65 -11.54 -9.56
C VAL A 286 -3.47 -12.37 -9.09
N LEU A 287 -3.64 -13.01 -7.93
CA LEU A 287 -2.70 -14.01 -7.42
C LEU A 287 -3.17 -15.40 -7.83
N MET A 288 -2.20 -16.28 -8.08
CA MET A 288 -2.44 -17.69 -8.39
C MET A 288 -1.42 -18.56 -7.68
N SER A 289 -1.74 -19.84 -7.45
CA SER A 289 -0.73 -20.83 -7.04
C SER A 289 0.27 -21.04 -8.15
N GLU A 290 1.54 -21.13 -7.83
CA GLU A 290 2.60 -21.32 -8.85
C GLU A 290 2.44 -22.64 -9.59
N SER A 291 2.02 -23.68 -8.89
CA SER A 291 1.74 -25.00 -9.48
C SER A 291 0.68 -24.90 -10.59
N ARG A 292 -0.43 -24.20 -10.32
CA ARG A 292 -1.49 -23.99 -11.30
C ARG A 292 -1.04 -23.09 -12.44
N ALA A 293 -0.33 -21.99 -12.15
CA ALA A 293 0.19 -21.12 -13.20
C ALA A 293 1.10 -21.88 -14.17
N LYS A 294 2.00 -22.74 -13.65
CA LYS A 294 2.86 -23.60 -14.45
C LYS A 294 2.07 -24.66 -15.25
N ALA A 295 1.09 -25.31 -14.62
CA ALA A 295 0.26 -26.32 -15.27
C ALA A 295 -0.56 -25.74 -16.42
N GLU A 296 -1.04 -24.50 -16.28
CA GLU A 296 -1.79 -23.78 -17.31
C GLU A 296 -0.88 -23.01 -18.31
N GLY A 297 0.45 -23.04 -18.11
CA GLY A 297 1.40 -22.30 -18.95
C GLY A 297 1.23 -20.77 -18.87
N ARG A 298 0.76 -20.25 -17.75
CA ARG A 298 0.53 -18.83 -17.55
C ARG A 298 1.81 -18.11 -17.15
N PRO A 299 2.19 -17.05 -17.85
CA PRO A 299 3.26 -16.17 -17.38
C PRO A 299 2.79 -15.44 -16.11
N TYR A 300 3.74 -15.08 -15.25
CA TYR A 300 3.50 -14.27 -14.07
C TYR A 300 4.61 -13.24 -13.86
N LEU A 301 4.32 -12.16 -13.15
CA LEU A 301 5.25 -11.05 -12.91
C LEU A 301 6.32 -11.44 -11.89
N ALA A 302 5.87 -11.99 -10.77
CA ALA A 302 6.76 -12.30 -9.65
C ALA A 302 6.16 -13.36 -8.70
N ARG A 303 7.03 -14.04 -7.95
CA ARG A 303 6.70 -14.82 -6.75
C ARG A 303 6.67 -13.92 -5.53
N ILE A 304 5.78 -14.18 -4.59
CA ILE A 304 5.79 -13.58 -3.26
C ILE A 304 6.57 -14.52 -2.34
N ILE A 305 7.84 -14.19 -2.09
CA ILE A 305 8.76 -15.08 -1.33
C ILE A 305 8.90 -14.71 0.14
N GLY A 306 8.43 -13.53 0.54
CA GLY A 306 8.50 -13.12 1.95
C GLY A 306 7.50 -12.03 2.30
N MET A 307 6.98 -12.11 3.53
CA MET A 307 6.00 -11.15 4.05
C MET A 307 6.21 -10.92 5.54
N SER A 308 6.05 -9.69 5.99
CA SER A 308 6.14 -9.35 7.41
C SER A 308 5.29 -8.15 7.79
N THR A 309 5.03 -8.05 9.09
CA THR A 309 4.53 -6.85 9.76
C THR A 309 5.28 -6.69 11.07
N ALA A 310 5.42 -5.44 11.53
CA ALA A 310 6.06 -5.10 12.80
C ALA A 310 5.38 -3.91 13.45
N GLY A 311 5.48 -3.79 14.77
CA GLY A 311 5.03 -2.63 15.54
C GLY A 311 6.19 -1.73 15.97
N VAL A 312 5.92 -0.44 16.12
CA VAL A 312 6.82 0.59 16.65
C VAL A 312 5.99 1.57 17.49
N PRO A 313 6.60 2.42 18.32
CA PRO A 313 5.86 3.47 19.01
C PRO A 313 5.06 4.35 18.03
N PRO A 314 3.78 4.64 18.30
CA PRO A 314 2.93 5.44 17.39
C PRO A 314 3.50 6.82 17.07
N GLU A 315 4.16 7.46 18.03
CA GLU A 315 4.75 8.80 17.90
C GLU A 315 5.86 8.90 16.85
N ILE A 316 6.41 7.75 16.47
CA ILE A 316 7.46 7.62 15.44
C ILE A 316 7.08 6.56 14.40
N MET A 317 5.80 6.48 14.05
CA MET A 317 5.25 5.45 13.14
C MET A 317 6.03 5.31 11.83
N GLY A 318 6.65 6.41 11.37
CA GLY A 318 7.40 6.45 10.11
C GLY A 318 8.60 5.51 10.06
N ILE A 319 9.12 5.05 11.23
CA ILE A 319 10.22 4.08 11.26
C ILE A 319 9.75 2.61 11.13
N GLY A 320 8.44 2.36 11.07
CA GLY A 320 7.84 1.02 10.93
C GLY A 320 8.41 0.14 9.81
N PRO A 321 8.80 0.69 8.63
CA PRO A 321 9.45 -0.07 7.57
C PRO A 321 10.74 -0.79 8.03
N VAL A 322 11.48 -0.23 8.97
CA VAL A 322 12.77 -0.78 9.42
C VAL A 322 12.62 -2.16 10.06
N PRO A 323 11.87 -2.34 11.16
CA PRO A 323 11.69 -3.66 11.74
C PRO A 323 10.91 -4.60 10.83
N ALA A 324 9.99 -4.12 10.00
CA ALA A 324 9.29 -4.95 9.01
C ALA A 324 10.26 -5.50 7.97
N THR A 325 11.13 -4.67 7.41
CA THR A 325 12.16 -5.08 6.44
C THR A 325 13.15 -6.05 7.06
N ARG A 326 13.71 -5.74 8.24
CA ARG A 326 14.64 -6.65 8.94
C ARG A 326 14.01 -8.04 9.15
N LYS A 327 12.75 -8.07 9.58
CA LYS A 327 12.01 -9.31 9.83
C LYS A 327 11.75 -10.14 8.57
N VAL A 328 11.42 -9.51 7.43
CA VAL A 328 11.19 -10.26 6.20
C VAL A 328 12.50 -10.77 5.62
N LEU A 329 13.57 -10.00 5.67
CA LEU A 329 14.90 -10.43 5.23
C LEU A 329 15.43 -11.60 6.07
N GLU A 330 15.28 -11.54 7.39
CA GLU A 330 15.60 -12.66 8.29
C GLU A 330 14.84 -13.94 7.93
N ARG A 331 13.54 -13.82 7.67
CA ARG A 331 12.68 -14.97 7.29
C ARG A 331 13.04 -15.59 5.95
N THR A 332 13.45 -14.77 4.99
CA THR A 332 13.83 -15.25 3.66
C THR A 332 15.30 -15.64 3.55
N GLY A 333 16.11 -15.37 4.58
CA GLY A 333 17.55 -15.59 4.55
C GLY A 333 18.29 -14.63 3.61
N LEU A 334 17.65 -13.56 3.18
CA LEU A 334 18.22 -12.56 2.27
C LEU A 334 18.87 -11.41 3.03
N SER A 335 19.90 -10.82 2.42
CA SER A 335 20.47 -9.54 2.83
C SER A 335 19.86 -8.39 2.03
N LEU A 336 19.85 -7.19 2.57
CA LEU A 336 19.37 -6.00 1.87
C LEU A 336 20.23 -5.67 0.62
N ALA A 337 21.50 -6.06 0.61
CA ALA A 337 22.39 -5.86 -0.53
C ALA A 337 21.97 -6.66 -1.78
N GLU A 338 21.31 -7.82 -1.58
CA GLU A 338 20.80 -8.67 -2.67
C GLU A 338 19.54 -8.12 -3.33
N ILE A 339 18.86 -7.15 -2.69
CA ILE A 339 17.69 -6.50 -3.24
C ILE A 339 18.10 -5.56 -4.37
N ASP A 340 17.51 -5.73 -5.54
CA ASP A 340 17.81 -4.93 -6.74
C ASP A 340 16.99 -3.65 -6.80
N CYS A 341 15.73 -3.68 -6.30
CA CYS A 341 14.81 -2.55 -6.33
C CYS A 341 13.99 -2.47 -5.03
N ILE A 342 13.80 -1.26 -4.52
CA ILE A 342 13.07 -0.99 -3.28
C ILE A 342 11.94 0.00 -3.59
N GLU A 343 10.70 -0.39 -3.29
CA GLU A 343 9.55 0.50 -3.23
C GLU A 343 9.22 0.75 -1.74
N LEU A 344 9.62 1.91 -1.23
CA LEU A 344 9.28 2.38 0.11
C LEU A 344 8.30 3.53 0.00
N ASN A 345 7.10 3.39 0.55
CA ASN A 345 6.11 4.45 0.47
C ASN A 345 6.62 5.74 1.15
N GLU A 346 6.57 6.83 0.42
CA GLU A 346 7.01 8.15 0.88
C GLU A 346 5.82 8.89 1.53
N ALA A 347 5.51 8.54 2.79
CA ALA A 347 4.52 9.32 3.54
C ALA A 347 5.05 10.73 3.83
N PHE A 348 6.32 10.82 4.19
CA PHE A 348 7.07 12.06 4.42
C PHE A 348 8.54 11.84 4.03
N ALA A 349 9.21 12.87 3.51
CA ALA A 349 10.63 12.81 3.21
C ALA A 349 11.46 12.47 4.45
N ALA A 350 11.16 13.11 5.59
CA ALA A 350 11.81 12.83 6.88
C ALA A 350 11.69 11.34 7.28
N GLN A 351 10.53 10.73 7.04
CA GLN A 351 10.30 9.31 7.34
C GLN A 351 11.17 8.40 6.48
N VAL A 352 11.31 8.69 5.19
CA VAL A 352 12.16 7.89 4.28
C VAL A 352 13.63 8.04 4.64
N ILE A 353 14.10 9.26 4.91
CA ILE A 353 15.48 9.54 5.33
C ILE A 353 15.82 8.83 6.65
N ALA A 354 14.88 8.81 7.62
CA ALA A 354 15.06 8.05 8.85
C ALA A 354 15.21 6.55 8.58
N CYS A 355 14.39 5.98 7.71
CA CYS A 355 14.50 4.58 7.30
C CYS A 355 15.82 4.30 6.56
N GLU A 356 16.29 5.21 5.70
CA GLU A 356 17.56 5.11 5.00
C GLU A 356 18.74 5.07 6.00
N ARG A 357 18.74 5.93 7.01
CA ARG A 357 19.80 5.96 8.06
C ARG A 357 19.85 4.65 8.86
N GLU A 358 18.73 4.01 9.07
CA GLU A 358 18.63 2.74 9.82
C GLU A 358 18.96 1.50 8.99
N LEU A 359 18.46 1.45 7.75
CA LEU A 359 18.59 0.29 6.86
C LEU A 359 19.85 0.38 6.00
N LYS A 360 20.34 1.59 5.73
CA LYS A 360 21.53 1.86 4.91
C LYS A 360 21.42 1.24 3.51
N PHE A 361 20.23 1.32 2.91
CA PHE A 361 20.01 0.89 1.54
C PHE A 361 20.65 1.87 0.55
N ASP A 362 20.92 1.39 -0.65
CA ASP A 362 21.36 2.20 -1.76
C ASP A 362 20.19 3.03 -2.31
N ARG A 363 20.29 4.36 -2.24
CA ARG A 363 19.25 5.30 -2.70
C ARG A 363 18.96 5.20 -4.20
N GLU A 364 19.92 4.75 -4.99
CA GLU A 364 19.71 4.54 -6.43
C GLU A 364 18.69 3.42 -6.71
N LYS A 365 18.54 2.47 -5.78
CA LYS A 365 17.56 1.38 -5.86
C LYS A 365 16.16 1.79 -5.38
N LEU A 366 16.03 2.98 -4.77
CA LEU A 366 14.80 3.42 -4.12
C LEU A 366 13.87 4.13 -5.10
N ASN A 367 12.61 3.67 -5.17
CA ASN A 367 11.50 4.33 -5.85
C ASN A 367 11.87 4.87 -7.25
N PRO A 368 12.32 4.03 -8.19
CA PRO A 368 12.90 4.50 -9.46
C PRO A 368 11.89 5.21 -10.38
N LYS A 369 10.62 5.21 -10.02
CA LYS A 369 9.52 5.90 -10.74
C LYS A 369 8.83 6.96 -9.89
N GLY A 370 9.49 7.43 -8.80
CA GLY A 370 8.87 8.31 -7.81
C GLY A 370 7.95 7.56 -6.84
N GLY A 371 7.63 8.17 -5.72
CA GLY A 371 6.85 7.56 -4.64
C GLY A 371 5.68 8.43 -4.17
N GLY A 372 5.28 8.26 -2.91
CA GLY A 372 4.08 8.90 -2.35
C GLY A 372 4.09 10.43 -2.39
N ILE A 373 5.26 11.06 -2.30
CA ILE A 373 5.40 12.52 -2.37
C ILE A 373 5.06 13.02 -3.77
N SER A 374 5.57 12.38 -4.80
CA SER A 374 5.37 12.80 -6.18
C SER A 374 4.12 12.21 -6.83
N VAL A 375 3.86 10.91 -6.62
CA VAL A 375 2.76 10.19 -7.29
C VAL A 375 1.45 10.27 -6.50
N GLY A 376 1.54 10.37 -5.17
CA GLY A 376 0.39 10.41 -4.26
C GLY A 376 0.28 9.16 -3.38
N HIS A 377 -0.58 9.28 -2.34
CA HIS A 377 -0.74 8.25 -1.31
C HIS A 377 -2.22 7.99 -0.98
N PRO A 378 -3.01 7.39 -1.89
CA PRO A 378 -4.35 6.90 -1.54
C PRO A 378 -4.19 5.78 -0.52
N ILE A 379 -4.56 6.03 0.74
CA ILE A 379 -4.15 5.24 1.91
C ILE A 379 -4.46 3.75 1.72
N GLY A 380 -5.70 3.38 1.38
CA GLY A 380 -6.10 1.98 1.20
C GLY A 380 -5.46 1.29 -0.01
N LEU A 381 -5.07 2.06 -1.02
CA LEU A 381 -4.41 1.54 -2.23
C LEU A 381 -2.91 1.36 -2.07
N SER A 382 -2.23 2.30 -1.41
CA SER A 382 -0.77 2.47 -1.52
C SER A 382 0.05 1.21 -1.27
N GLY A 383 -0.34 0.39 -0.30
CA GLY A 383 0.34 -0.87 -0.04
C GLY A 383 0.27 -1.86 -1.22
N ALA A 384 -0.88 -1.96 -1.91
CA ALA A 384 -1.01 -2.75 -3.12
C ALA A 384 -0.30 -2.10 -4.31
N ARG A 385 -0.36 -0.76 -4.43
CA ARG A 385 0.30 0.00 -5.49
C ARG A 385 1.80 -0.25 -5.49
N ILE A 386 2.47 -0.12 -4.35
CA ILE A 386 3.94 -0.32 -4.32
C ILE A 386 4.36 -1.77 -4.64
N VAL A 387 3.54 -2.78 -4.29
CA VAL A 387 3.78 -4.17 -4.70
C VAL A 387 3.63 -4.33 -6.21
N LEU A 388 2.56 -3.78 -6.79
CA LEU A 388 2.30 -3.82 -8.22
C LEU A 388 3.38 -3.07 -9.01
N THR A 389 3.69 -1.84 -8.59
CA THR A 389 4.74 -0.99 -9.19
C THR A 389 6.09 -1.71 -9.19
N LEU A 390 6.45 -2.36 -8.06
CA LEU A 390 7.67 -3.15 -7.93
C LEU A 390 7.70 -4.33 -8.91
N ALA A 391 6.60 -5.11 -9.00
CA ALA A 391 6.53 -6.26 -9.88
C ALA A 391 6.69 -5.85 -11.36
N TYR A 392 6.07 -4.75 -11.78
CA TYR A 392 6.25 -4.20 -13.12
C TYR A 392 7.67 -3.69 -13.35
N GLU A 393 8.27 -2.97 -12.38
CA GLU A 393 9.65 -2.47 -12.51
C GLU A 393 10.66 -3.62 -12.62
N MET A 394 10.48 -4.67 -11.81
CA MET A 394 11.32 -5.87 -11.89
C MET A 394 11.24 -6.53 -13.25
N ARG A 395 10.06 -6.64 -13.85
CA ARG A 395 9.89 -7.17 -15.21
C ARG A 395 10.59 -6.31 -16.25
N GLU A 396 10.34 -5.00 -16.26
CA GLU A 396 10.87 -4.09 -17.27
C GLU A 396 12.40 -3.94 -17.20
N MET A 397 12.97 -3.94 -16.00
CA MET A 397 14.41 -3.75 -15.79
C MET A 397 15.20 -5.05 -15.66
N GLY A 398 14.53 -6.20 -15.63
CA GLY A 398 15.18 -7.49 -15.46
C GLY A 398 15.70 -7.76 -14.03
N TYR A 399 15.25 -7.02 -13.03
CA TYR A 399 15.64 -7.19 -11.63
C TYR A 399 15.14 -8.53 -11.09
N ARG A 400 15.96 -9.20 -10.27
CA ARG A 400 15.63 -10.52 -9.70
C ARG A 400 14.86 -10.40 -8.39
N LEU A 401 15.32 -9.57 -7.47
CA LEU A 401 14.74 -9.42 -6.13
C LEU A 401 14.26 -7.99 -5.89
N GLY A 402 13.07 -7.87 -5.35
CA GLY A 402 12.48 -6.59 -5.00
C GLY A 402 11.87 -6.59 -3.60
N LEU A 403 11.91 -5.42 -2.95
CA LEU A 403 11.34 -5.17 -1.63
C LEU A 403 10.31 -4.04 -1.70
N ALA A 404 9.07 -4.32 -1.29
CA ALA A 404 8.06 -3.29 -1.05
C ALA A 404 7.83 -3.14 0.46
N THR A 405 7.88 -1.92 0.99
CA THR A 405 7.67 -1.64 2.42
C THR A 405 7.02 -0.29 2.68
N LEU A 406 6.30 -0.15 3.77
CA LEU A 406 5.64 1.10 4.14
C LEU A 406 5.42 1.22 5.66
N CYS A 407 5.37 2.48 6.12
CA CYS A 407 4.91 2.82 7.46
C CYS A 407 3.38 2.84 7.53
N VAL A 408 2.86 2.71 8.74
CA VAL A 408 1.42 2.60 9.00
C VAL A 408 1.08 3.43 10.22
N SER A 409 0.04 4.26 10.14
CA SER A 409 -0.48 5.01 11.29
C SER A 409 -0.83 4.06 12.44
N GLY A 410 -0.67 4.54 13.68
CA GLY A 410 -0.78 3.70 14.88
C GLY A 410 0.51 2.94 15.22
N GLY A 411 1.64 3.26 14.57
CA GLY A 411 2.95 2.69 14.91
C GLY A 411 3.19 1.29 14.38
N GLN A 412 3.03 1.07 13.06
CA GLN A 412 3.30 -0.22 12.44
C GLN A 412 4.10 -0.06 11.13
N GLY A 413 4.60 -1.19 10.62
CA GLY A 413 5.19 -1.32 9.30
C GLY A 413 4.84 -2.65 8.66
N ALA A 414 4.85 -2.69 7.34
CA ALA A 414 4.64 -3.91 6.56
C ALA A 414 5.68 -4.01 5.43
N ALA A 415 6.05 -5.23 5.07
CA ALA A 415 7.00 -5.49 3.99
C ALA A 415 6.64 -6.77 3.23
N VAL A 416 6.96 -6.76 1.93
CA VAL A 416 6.84 -7.90 1.01
C VAL A 416 8.12 -7.99 0.19
N VAL A 417 8.65 -9.20 0.02
CA VAL A 417 9.76 -9.49 -0.89
C VAL A 417 9.24 -10.27 -2.09
N LEU A 418 9.59 -9.79 -3.26
CA LEU A 418 9.25 -10.41 -4.54
C LEU A 418 10.49 -11.01 -5.19
N GLU A 419 10.31 -12.13 -5.88
CA GLU A 419 11.28 -12.69 -6.81
C GLU A 419 10.67 -12.72 -8.21
N ARG A 420 11.38 -12.17 -9.20
CA ARG A 420 10.90 -12.15 -10.58
C ARG A 420 10.77 -13.58 -11.14
N ALA A 421 9.80 -13.77 -12.03
CA ALA A 421 9.55 -15.02 -12.76
C ALA A 421 10.75 -15.49 -13.58
#